data_03fe99f39bb901388281c581fe71e2b0
#
_entry.id   03fe99f39bb901388281c581fe71e2b0
#
_cell.length_a   1.000
_cell.length_b   1.000
_cell.length_c   1.000
_cell.angle_alpha   90.00
_cell.angle_beta   90.00
_cell.angle_gamma   90.00
#
_symmetry.space_group_name_H-M   'P 1'
#
loop_
_entity.id
_entity.type
_entity.pdbx_description
1 polymer ?
#
loop_
_entity_poly.entity_id
_entity_poly.type
_entity_poly.pdbx_seq_one_letter_code
_entity_poly.pdbx_strand_id
1 'polypeptide(L)'
;MKAAIIGHGKMGREIEKILLERGHRIGAVIDEANASELDAAHLAGIDVALEFTTPDAAYGNIRACIDAGIPVVSGTTGWTNRLEELRSYCREKGGALFYASNYCLGVNLMFRLNRRLARMMERFDAYDVRIEEIHHTQKKDAPSGTAITLAEGIISEIGRKTGWVNEPLSLIH
;
A
#
# COMPACT_ATOMS: atom_id res chain seq x y z
N MET A 1 -21.71 -8.03 -0.05
CA MET A 1 -20.60 -8.89 -0.44
C MET A 1 -20.06 -9.66 0.77
N LYS A 2 -19.37 -10.77 0.53
CA LYS A 2 -18.68 -11.58 1.54
C LYS A 2 -17.17 -11.37 1.39
N ALA A 3 -16.51 -10.83 2.42
CA ALA A 3 -15.11 -10.47 2.37
C ALA A 3 -14.24 -11.42 3.20
N ALA A 4 -12.99 -11.63 2.78
CA ALA A 4 -11.93 -12.17 3.61
C ALA A 4 -11.05 -11.01 4.11
N ILE A 5 -10.62 -11.09 5.37
CA ILE A 5 -9.65 -10.18 5.96
C ILE A 5 -8.35 -10.97 6.15
N ILE A 6 -7.27 -10.48 5.56
CA ILE A 6 -5.94 -11.07 5.67
C ILE A 6 -5.06 -10.07 6.42
N GLY A 7 -4.68 -10.44 7.64
CA GLY A 7 -4.07 -9.57 8.63
C GLY A 7 -5.10 -8.96 9.58
N HIS A 8 -5.21 -9.52 10.79
CA HIS A 8 -6.18 -9.08 11.82
C HIS A 8 -5.53 -8.22 12.91
N GLY A 9 -4.58 -7.38 12.50
CA GLY A 9 -3.98 -6.34 13.33
C GLY A 9 -4.90 -5.12 13.50
N LYS A 10 -4.32 -3.97 13.84
CA LYS A 10 -5.08 -2.73 14.05
C LYS A 10 -5.95 -2.36 12.84
N MET A 11 -5.37 -2.39 11.62
CA MET A 11 -6.09 -2.02 10.40
C MET A 11 -7.15 -3.05 10.02
N GLY A 12 -6.84 -4.34 10.10
CA GLY A 12 -7.81 -5.40 9.78
C GLY A 12 -9.06 -5.35 10.65
N ARG A 13 -8.91 -5.07 11.94
CA ARG A 13 -10.05 -4.91 12.87
C ARG A 13 -10.92 -3.70 12.55
N GLU A 14 -10.32 -2.59 12.16
CA GLU A 14 -11.10 -1.40 11.72
C GLU A 14 -11.84 -1.67 10.41
N ILE A 15 -11.21 -2.38 9.49
CA ILE A 15 -11.85 -2.79 8.23
C ILE A 15 -13.02 -3.73 8.50
N GLU A 16 -12.84 -4.73 9.38
CA GLU A 16 -13.90 -5.65 9.79
C GLU A 16 -15.12 -4.89 10.32
N LYS A 17 -14.89 -4.00 11.28
CA LYS A 17 -15.93 -3.17 11.87
C LYS A 17 -16.70 -2.39 10.81
N ILE A 18 -16.00 -1.68 9.92
CA ILE A 18 -16.63 -0.88 8.86
C ILE A 18 -17.41 -1.76 7.87
N LEU A 19 -16.89 -2.93 7.52
CA LEU A 19 -17.60 -3.87 6.64
C LEU A 19 -18.93 -4.33 7.25
N LEU A 20 -18.92 -4.69 8.53
CA LEU A 20 -20.12 -5.11 9.26
C LEU A 20 -21.13 -3.96 9.39
N GLU A 21 -20.68 -2.74 9.74
CA GLU A 21 -21.51 -1.53 9.79
C GLU A 21 -22.17 -1.21 8.44
N ARG A 22 -21.52 -1.55 7.34
CA ARG A 22 -22.02 -1.38 5.97
C ARG A 22 -22.88 -2.56 5.48
N GLY A 23 -23.19 -3.53 6.33
CA GLY A 23 -24.02 -4.68 6.01
C GLY A 23 -23.32 -5.74 5.14
N HIS A 24 -21.99 -5.74 5.09
CA HIS A 24 -21.22 -6.81 4.45
C HIS A 24 -21.01 -7.98 5.42
N ARG A 25 -20.62 -9.13 4.90
CA ARG A 25 -20.33 -10.33 5.70
C ARG A 25 -18.83 -10.63 5.67
N ILE A 26 -18.29 -11.05 6.81
CA ILE A 26 -16.94 -11.59 6.90
C ILE A 26 -17.03 -13.09 6.71
N GLY A 27 -16.35 -13.61 5.71
CA GLY A 27 -16.34 -15.03 5.39
C GLY A 27 -15.10 -15.77 5.87
N ALA A 28 -13.98 -15.05 6.01
CA ALA A 28 -12.74 -15.56 6.56
C ALA A 28 -11.94 -14.42 7.23
N VAL A 29 -11.24 -14.74 8.30
CA VAL A 29 -10.25 -13.89 8.94
C VAL A 29 -8.98 -14.71 9.07
N ILE A 30 -7.95 -14.28 8.36
CA ILE A 30 -6.65 -14.95 8.32
C ILE A 30 -5.62 -14.05 8.97
N ASP A 31 -4.88 -14.59 9.92
CA ASP A 31 -3.74 -13.91 10.55
C ASP A 31 -2.53 -14.86 10.67
N GLU A 32 -1.54 -14.49 11.46
CA GLU A 32 -0.33 -15.30 11.64
C GLU A 32 -0.64 -16.68 12.24
N ALA A 33 -1.64 -16.79 13.11
CA ALA A 33 -1.99 -18.03 13.81
C ALA A 33 -2.63 -19.07 12.89
N ASN A 34 -3.33 -18.65 11.84
CA ASN A 34 -4.02 -19.51 10.89
C ASN A 34 -3.64 -19.25 9.41
N ALA A 35 -2.42 -18.78 9.18
CA ALA A 35 -1.93 -18.46 7.82
C ALA A 35 -1.99 -19.65 6.84
N SER A 36 -1.96 -20.90 7.35
CA SER A 36 -2.13 -22.11 6.56
C SER A 36 -3.54 -22.29 5.97
N GLU A 37 -4.54 -21.56 6.47
CA GLU A 37 -5.91 -21.56 5.95
C GLU A 37 -6.08 -20.60 4.75
N LEU A 38 -5.04 -19.92 4.32
CA LEU A 38 -5.09 -19.06 3.15
C LEU A 38 -4.99 -19.88 1.86
N ASP A 39 -6.06 -20.56 1.52
CA ASP A 39 -6.16 -21.43 0.36
C ASP A 39 -7.53 -21.31 -0.33
N ALA A 40 -7.69 -21.99 -1.47
CA ALA A 40 -8.91 -21.94 -2.26
C ALA A 40 -10.14 -22.52 -1.53
N ALA A 41 -9.95 -23.47 -0.61
CA ALA A 41 -11.06 -24.10 0.11
C ALA A 41 -11.65 -23.14 1.16
N HIS A 42 -10.79 -22.49 1.93
CA HIS A 42 -11.21 -21.52 2.95
C HIS A 42 -11.69 -20.18 2.34
N LEU A 43 -11.23 -19.85 1.13
CA LEU A 43 -11.67 -18.67 0.39
C LEU A 43 -12.90 -18.95 -0.51
N ALA A 44 -13.47 -20.15 -0.49
CA ALA A 44 -14.61 -20.47 -1.32
C ALA A 44 -15.83 -19.57 -1.05
N GLY A 45 -16.37 -18.96 -2.11
CA GLY A 45 -17.50 -18.04 -2.03
C GLY A 45 -17.20 -16.69 -1.39
N ILE A 46 -15.92 -16.30 -1.31
CA ILE A 46 -15.47 -14.94 -0.98
C ILE A 46 -15.52 -14.08 -2.23
N ASP A 47 -16.06 -12.87 -2.11
CA ASP A 47 -16.14 -11.92 -3.22
C ASP A 47 -14.85 -11.09 -3.37
N VAL A 48 -14.15 -10.82 -2.25
CA VAL A 48 -12.93 -10.01 -2.21
C VAL A 48 -12.11 -10.30 -0.95
N ALA A 49 -10.79 -10.29 -1.09
CA ALA A 49 -9.85 -10.32 0.02
C ALA A 49 -9.26 -8.92 0.29
N LEU A 50 -9.18 -8.54 1.56
CA LEU A 50 -8.60 -7.28 2.03
C LEU A 50 -7.33 -7.62 2.82
N GLU A 51 -6.17 -7.34 2.22
CA GLU A 51 -4.85 -7.73 2.71
C GLU A 51 -4.14 -6.54 3.36
N PHE A 52 -3.90 -6.63 4.67
CA PHE A 52 -3.21 -5.64 5.50
C PHE A 52 -2.34 -6.35 6.55
N THR A 53 -1.19 -6.87 6.10
CA THR A 53 -0.28 -7.67 6.91
C THR A 53 1.09 -7.01 7.08
N THR A 54 2.16 -7.77 6.91
CA THR A 54 3.55 -7.33 6.97
C THR A 54 4.19 -7.37 5.58
N PRO A 55 5.26 -6.59 5.33
CA PRO A 55 5.96 -6.60 4.05
C PRO A 55 6.38 -8.00 3.59
N ASP A 56 6.85 -8.84 4.51
CA ASP A 56 7.35 -10.19 4.21
C ASP A 56 6.23 -11.15 3.82
N ALA A 57 5.02 -10.99 4.38
CA ALA A 57 3.88 -11.86 4.13
C ALA A 57 3.06 -11.44 2.90
N ALA A 58 3.01 -10.14 2.59
CA ALA A 58 2.09 -9.56 1.63
C ALA A 58 2.15 -10.20 0.24
N TYR A 59 3.34 -10.42 -0.30
CA TYR A 59 3.51 -11.04 -1.62
C TYR A 59 2.89 -12.45 -1.67
N GLY A 60 3.18 -13.28 -0.67
CA GLY A 60 2.65 -14.64 -0.57
C GLY A 60 1.12 -14.65 -0.42
N ASN A 61 0.61 -13.78 0.43
CA ASN A 61 -0.82 -13.64 0.69
C ASN A 61 -1.60 -13.22 -0.57
N ILE A 62 -1.10 -12.20 -1.27
CA ILE A 62 -1.73 -11.71 -2.49
C ILE A 62 -1.71 -12.80 -3.58
N ARG A 63 -0.58 -13.50 -3.71
CA ARG A 63 -0.44 -14.59 -4.67
C ARG A 63 -1.42 -15.72 -4.38
N ALA A 64 -1.57 -16.12 -3.12
CA ALA A 64 -2.55 -17.15 -2.72
C ALA A 64 -3.99 -16.76 -3.05
N CYS A 65 -4.36 -15.49 -2.87
CA CYS A 65 -5.67 -14.97 -3.28
C CYS A 65 -5.86 -15.05 -4.80
N ILE A 66 -4.85 -14.67 -5.58
CA ILE A 66 -4.89 -14.76 -7.05
C ILE A 66 -5.04 -16.24 -7.48
N ASP A 67 -4.29 -17.15 -6.87
CA ASP A 67 -4.38 -18.59 -7.15
C ASP A 67 -5.76 -19.18 -6.80
N ALA A 68 -6.40 -18.65 -5.75
CA ALA A 68 -7.77 -18.98 -5.38
C ALA A 68 -8.84 -18.30 -6.27
N GLY A 69 -8.44 -17.45 -7.22
CA GLY A 69 -9.36 -16.71 -8.07
C GLY A 69 -10.10 -15.58 -7.38
N ILE A 70 -9.61 -15.11 -6.21
CA ILE A 70 -10.27 -14.09 -5.40
C ILE A 70 -9.64 -12.71 -5.71
N PRO A 71 -10.44 -11.71 -6.08
CA PRO A 71 -9.99 -10.32 -6.17
C PRO A 71 -9.37 -9.85 -4.85
N VAL A 72 -8.23 -9.18 -4.93
CA VAL A 72 -7.50 -8.74 -3.72
C VAL A 72 -7.22 -7.24 -3.73
N VAL A 73 -7.49 -6.61 -2.59
CA VAL A 73 -7.16 -5.22 -2.26
C VAL A 73 -6.08 -5.25 -1.20
N SER A 74 -4.88 -4.77 -1.51
CA SER A 74 -3.75 -4.76 -0.58
C SER A 74 -3.33 -3.35 -0.20
N GLY A 75 -3.19 -3.12 1.11
CA GLY A 75 -2.65 -1.89 1.68
C GLY A 75 -1.32 -2.08 2.42
N THR A 76 -0.76 -3.27 2.42
CA THR A 76 0.55 -3.52 3.02
C THR A 76 1.63 -2.81 2.20
N THR A 77 2.50 -2.05 2.87
CA THR A 77 3.63 -1.33 2.25
C THR A 77 4.94 -2.09 2.41
N GLY A 78 6.01 -1.67 1.72
CA GLY A 78 7.37 -2.20 1.91
C GLY A 78 7.71 -3.47 1.13
N TRP A 79 6.81 -3.98 0.25
CA TRP A 79 7.03 -5.18 -0.59
C TRP A 79 7.01 -4.88 -2.10
N THR A 80 6.86 -3.64 -2.49
CA THR A 80 6.58 -3.21 -3.87
C THR A 80 7.72 -3.44 -4.87
N ASN A 81 8.91 -3.82 -4.42
CA ASN A 81 9.99 -4.28 -5.28
C ASN A 81 9.59 -5.50 -6.16
N ARG A 82 8.57 -6.26 -5.76
CA ARG A 82 7.99 -7.39 -6.50
C ARG A 82 6.60 -7.11 -7.09
N LEU A 83 6.15 -5.87 -7.07
CA LEU A 83 4.79 -5.51 -7.49
C LEU A 83 4.54 -5.79 -8.98
N GLU A 84 5.50 -5.51 -9.85
CA GLU A 84 5.34 -5.75 -11.30
C GLU A 84 5.32 -7.25 -11.64
N GLU A 85 6.10 -8.06 -10.93
CA GLU A 85 6.03 -9.52 -11.02
C GLU A 85 4.60 -10.01 -10.69
N LEU A 86 4.06 -9.52 -9.57
CA LEU A 86 2.74 -9.93 -9.10
C LEU A 86 1.60 -9.41 -10.00
N ARG A 87 1.75 -8.22 -10.56
CA ARG A 87 0.80 -7.68 -11.57
C ARG A 87 0.78 -8.51 -12.84
N SER A 88 1.97 -8.96 -13.31
CA SER A 88 2.08 -9.83 -14.48
C SER A 88 1.43 -11.18 -14.21
N TYR A 89 1.71 -11.77 -13.05
CA TYR A 89 1.09 -13.00 -12.61
C TYR A 89 -0.43 -12.89 -12.48
N CYS A 90 -0.92 -11.80 -11.92
CA CYS A 90 -2.34 -11.52 -11.79
C CYS A 90 -3.05 -11.45 -13.16
N ARG A 91 -2.41 -10.78 -14.15
CA ARG A 91 -2.93 -10.73 -15.54
C ARG A 91 -2.97 -12.12 -16.20
N GLU A 92 -1.91 -12.90 -16.03
CA GLU A 92 -1.83 -14.27 -16.55
C GLU A 92 -2.95 -15.16 -16.01
N LYS A 93 -3.25 -15.03 -14.73
CA LYS A 93 -4.33 -15.78 -14.06
C LYS A 93 -5.73 -15.20 -14.30
N GLY A 94 -5.88 -14.08 -15.00
CA GLY A 94 -7.16 -13.39 -15.15
C GLY A 94 -7.73 -12.85 -13.84
N GLY A 95 -6.86 -12.62 -12.83
CA GLY A 95 -7.22 -12.14 -11.50
C GLY A 95 -7.40 -10.63 -11.44
N ALA A 96 -7.70 -10.13 -10.23
CA ALA A 96 -7.80 -8.69 -9.97
C ALA A 96 -7.00 -8.31 -8.71
N LEU A 97 -6.07 -7.37 -8.88
CA LEU A 97 -5.26 -6.80 -7.80
C LEU A 97 -5.42 -5.28 -7.78
N PHE A 98 -5.85 -4.75 -6.66
CA PHE A 98 -5.83 -3.32 -6.38
C PHE A 98 -4.88 -3.04 -5.22
N TYR A 99 -3.75 -2.44 -5.50
CA TYR A 99 -2.76 -2.01 -4.52
C TYR A 99 -2.71 -0.49 -4.40
N ALA A 100 -2.67 0.01 -3.17
CA ALA A 100 -2.34 1.40 -2.88
C ALA A 100 -1.58 1.50 -1.55
N SER A 101 -0.55 2.35 -1.51
CA SER A 101 0.16 2.67 -0.26
C SER A 101 -0.67 3.50 0.71
N ASN A 102 -1.72 4.14 0.19
CA ASN A 102 -2.67 4.95 0.96
C ASN A 102 -4.02 5.00 0.24
N TYR A 103 -5.11 4.77 0.96
CA TYR A 103 -6.48 4.81 0.43
C TYR A 103 -7.22 6.12 0.74
N CYS A 104 -6.57 7.07 1.42
CA CYS A 104 -7.15 8.38 1.69
C CYS A 104 -7.21 9.22 0.40
N LEU A 105 -8.41 9.66 0.01
CA LEU A 105 -8.61 10.47 -1.19
C LEU A 105 -7.77 11.75 -1.16
N GLY A 106 -7.71 12.45 -0.02
CA GLY A 106 -6.93 13.68 0.14
C GLY A 106 -5.44 13.47 -0.09
N VAL A 107 -4.88 12.36 0.43
CA VAL A 107 -3.47 12.01 0.21
C VAL A 107 -3.20 11.69 -1.26
N ASN A 108 -4.09 10.97 -1.92
CA ASN A 108 -3.94 10.68 -3.36
C ASN A 108 -4.06 11.92 -4.24
N LEU A 109 -4.92 12.88 -3.87
CA LEU A 109 -4.98 14.19 -4.53
C LEU A 109 -3.68 14.97 -4.32
N MET A 110 -3.11 14.95 -3.11
CA MET A 110 -1.81 15.56 -2.81
C MET A 110 -0.69 14.95 -3.67
N PHE A 111 -0.63 13.62 -3.82
CA PHE A 111 0.33 12.97 -4.71
C PHE A 111 0.22 13.45 -6.16
N ARG A 112 -1.00 13.60 -6.68
CA ARG A 112 -1.22 14.12 -8.03
C ARG A 112 -0.80 15.57 -8.18
N LEU A 113 -1.13 16.42 -7.20
CA LEU A 113 -0.73 17.83 -7.20
C LEU A 113 0.79 17.98 -7.11
N ASN A 114 1.44 17.19 -6.27
CA ASN A 114 2.90 17.14 -6.12
C ASN A 114 3.59 16.84 -7.46
N ARG A 115 3.17 15.81 -8.17
CA ARG A 115 3.71 15.48 -9.50
C ARG A 115 3.47 16.60 -10.51
N ARG A 116 2.26 17.19 -10.52
CA ARG A 116 1.95 18.29 -11.42
C ARG A 116 2.82 19.51 -11.14
N LEU A 117 3.00 19.86 -9.86
CA LEU A 117 3.89 20.95 -9.44
C LEU A 117 5.33 20.66 -9.85
N ALA A 118 5.84 19.45 -9.59
CA ALA A 118 7.18 19.05 -9.98
C ALA A 118 7.42 19.22 -11.49
N ARG A 119 6.48 18.78 -12.32
CA ARG A 119 6.53 18.96 -13.79
C ARG A 119 6.56 20.43 -14.19
N MET A 120 5.81 21.29 -13.53
CA MET A 120 5.82 22.74 -13.78
C MET A 120 7.16 23.37 -13.39
N MET A 121 7.79 22.87 -12.32
CA MET A 121 9.06 23.36 -11.78
C MET A 121 10.29 22.82 -12.51
N GLU A 122 10.15 21.83 -13.39
CA GLU A 122 11.27 21.21 -14.12
C GLU A 122 12.14 22.25 -14.86
N ARG A 123 11.52 23.26 -15.46
CA ARG A 123 12.21 24.32 -16.22
C ARG A 123 12.86 25.41 -15.37
N PHE A 124 12.73 25.37 -14.03
CA PHE A 124 13.25 26.37 -13.12
C PHE A 124 14.37 25.77 -12.26
N ASP A 125 15.58 25.74 -12.81
CA ASP A 125 16.76 25.09 -12.22
C ASP A 125 17.32 25.82 -10.98
N ALA A 126 17.00 27.11 -10.83
CA ALA A 126 17.37 27.90 -9.65
C ALA A 126 16.60 27.48 -8.37
N TYR A 127 15.55 26.65 -8.50
CA TYR A 127 14.78 26.14 -7.37
C TYR A 127 15.19 24.72 -7.03
N ASP A 128 15.28 24.45 -5.75
CA ASP A 128 15.44 23.10 -5.21
C ASP A 128 14.22 22.68 -4.40
N VAL A 129 14.10 21.39 -4.10
CA VAL A 129 12.97 20.82 -3.38
C VAL A 129 13.44 20.05 -2.15
N ARG A 130 12.74 20.28 -1.04
CA ARG A 130 12.92 19.56 0.21
C ARG A 130 11.56 19.06 0.69
N ILE A 131 11.54 17.88 1.28
CA ILE A 131 10.39 17.32 1.98
C ILE A 131 10.76 17.22 3.46
N GLU A 132 9.87 17.70 4.31
CA GLU A 132 9.96 17.57 5.76
C GLU A 132 8.72 16.85 6.27
N GLU A 133 8.91 15.81 7.09
CA GLU A 133 7.82 15.08 7.72
C GLU A 133 7.99 15.04 9.23
N ILE A 134 6.89 15.21 9.94
CA ILE A 134 6.84 15.17 11.41
C ILE A 134 5.81 14.13 11.83
N HIS A 135 6.23 13.20 12.67
CA HIS A 135 5.38 12.12 13.16
C HIS A 135 5.40 12.03 14.69
N HIS A 136 4.45 11.28 15.22
CA HIS A 136 4.44 10.92 16.63
C HIS A 136 5.63 10.01 16.98
N THR A 137 6.04 9.99 18.24
CA THR A 137 7.23 9.29 18.72
C THR A 137 7.19 7.76 18.59
N GLN A 138 6.02 7.17 18.36
CA GLN A 138 5.85 5.71 18.18
C GLN A 138 6.00 5.25 16.72
N LYS A 139 6.25 6.16 15.77
CA LYS A 139 6.49 5.77 14.38
C LYS A 139 7.86 5.11 14.26
N LYS A 140 7.88 3.89 13.70
CA LYS A 140 9.10 3.06 13.64
C LYS A 140 9.86 3.20 12.33
N ASP A 141 9.15 3.51 11.23
CA ASP A 141 9.71 3.65 9.89
C ASP A 141 9.99 5.12 9.55
N ALA A 142 11.15 5.38 8.98
CA ALA A 142 11.56 6.66 8.42
C ALA A 142 12.46 6.41 7.18
N PRO A 143 12.17 7.06 6.04
CA PRO A 143 11.02 7.93 5.79
C PRO A 143 9.70 7.15 5.71
N SER A 144 8.57 7.88 5.85
CA SER A 144 7.24 7.25 5.71
C SER A 144 6.99 6.85 4.25
N GLY A 145 6.11 5.86 4.04
CA GLY A 145 5.65 5.50 2.69
C GLY A 145 5.04 6.68 1.92
N THR A 146 4.44 7.64 2.62
CA THR A 146 3.91 8.88 2.04
C THR A 146 5.04 9.79 1.54
N ALA A 147 6.09 9.99 2.36
CA ALA A 147 7.25 10.79 1.97
C ALA A 147 7.99 10.15 0.79
N ILE A 148 8.18 8.84 0.79
CA ILE A 148 8.77 8.10 -0.33
C ILE A 148 7.96 8.33 -1.62
N THR A 149 6.63 8.17 -1.56
CA THR A 149 5.76 8.37 -2.73
C THR A 149 5.82 9.81 -3.26
N LEU A 150 5.90 10.81 -2.36
CA LEU A 150 6.09 12.21 -2.75
C LEU A 150 7.44 12.42 -3.45
N ALA A 151 8.53 11.90 -2.86
CA ALA A 151 9.87 12.04 -3.42
C ALA A 151 10.00 11.36 -4.79
N GLU A 152 9.53 10.13 -4.92
CA GLU A 152 9.50 9.40 -6.20
C GLU A 152 8.66 10.13 -7.25
N GLY A 153 7.51 10.70 -6.83
CA GLY A 153 6.68 11.52 -7.69
C GLY A 153 7.39 12.77 -8.22
N ILE A 154 8.24 13.42 -7.40
CA ILE A 154 9.06 14.56 -7.81
C ILE A 154 10.15 14.10 -8.78
N ILE A 155 10.91 13.07 -8.43
CA ILE A 155 12.01 12.55 -9.24
C ILE A 155 11.50 12.10 -10.63
N SER A 156 10.33 11.50 -10.70
CA SER A 156 9.75 11.07 -11.99
C SER A 156 9.43 12.22 -12.96
N GLU A 157 9.36 13.47 -12.47
CA GLU A 157 8.97 14.65 -13.25
C GLU A 157 10.10 15.68 -13.40
N ILE A 158 11.16 15.58 -12.59
CA ILE A 158 12.32 16.48 -12.59
C ILE A 158 13.56 15.70 -13.01
N GLY A 159 13.93 15.76 -14.30
CA GLY A 159 14.98 14.96 -14.89
C GLY A 159 16.40 15.19 -14.32
N ARG A 160 16.64 16.37 -13.72
CA ARG A 160 17.91 16.66 -13.00
C ARG A 160 18.02 16.01 -11.62
N LYS A 161 16.93 15.41 -11.11
CA LYS A 161 16.89 14.69 -9.83
C LYS A 161 16.94 13.18 -10.07
N THR A 162 18.00 12.53 -9.58
CA THR A 162 18.24 11.09 -9.79
C THR A 162 17.92 10.24 -8.57
N GLY A 163 17.70 10.85 -7.41
CA GLY A 163 17.41 10.14 -6.16
C GLY A 163 17.07 11.13 -5.04
N TRP A 164 16.71 10.55 -3.90
CA TRP A 164 16.49 11.29 -2.66
C TRP A 164 17.43 10.78 -1.57
N VAL A 165 17.75 11.63 -0.60
CA VAL A 165 18.50 11.29 0.61
C VAL A 165 17.63 11.53 1.82
N ASN A 166 17.69 10.62 2.79
CA ASN A 166 17.03 10.77 4.08
C ASN A 166 18.07 11.17 5.12
N GLU A 167 18.02 12.43 5.55
CA GLU A 167 18.88 12.95 6.61
C GLU A 167 18.01 13.30 7.81
N PRO A 168 18.34 12.80 9.03
CA PRO A 168 17.68 13.23 10.24
C PRO A 168 17.85 14.73 10.44
N LEU A 169 16.76 15.46 10.67
CA LEU A 169 16.84 16.87 11.05
C LEU A 169 17.46 16.95 12.44
N SER A 170 18.70 17.43 12.51
CA SER A 170 19.29 17.87 13.76
C SER A 170 18.69 19.23 14.12
N LEU A 171 17.73 19.24 15.05
CA LEU A 171 17.32 20.48 15.71
C LEU A 171 18.45 20.88 16.65
N ILE A 172 19.37 21.71 16.18
CA ILE A 172 20.32 22.40 17.06
C ILE A 172 19.49 23.51 17.74
N HIS A 173 19.28 23.33 19.02
CA HIS A 173 18.74 24.37 19.91
C HIS A 173 19.90 25.25 20.41
#